data_3cffdb945353578b1167a0d40604603d
#
_entry.id   3cffdb945353578b1167a0d40604603d
#
_cell.length_a   1.000
_cell.length_b   1.000
_cell.length_c   1.000
_cell.angle_alpha   90.00
_cell.angle_beta   90.00
_cell.angle_gamma   90.00
#
_symmetry.space_group_name_H-M   'P 1'
#
loop_
_entity.id
_entity.type
_entity.pdbx_description
1 polymer ?
#
loop_
_entity_poly.entity_id
_entity_poly.type
_entity_poly.pdbx_seq_one_letter_code
_entity_poly.pdbx_strand_id
1 'polypeptide(L)'
;MRTESGVDIRFVFVDSVREGTLNDFAVREARALGIGRDLDRHGVLFAYDVGAQQLRIEVGPTLQDIFTDRFVGYLMREHVRSFFAAGNPTLGLRLTIRILHARLRRAALGEHYNPRAAEFIEDRGRLANGGGATADGMRDSARSAGFLNRLATPEARALFRPQPTVEQTYRLYLEWLRRGRGETDLPLFTPAGQQYLSQFAITPAFAEYILFLEYGLTYTILTHDSLALLYFTGDPLVTPHFFRKTAAGWQWDVVAEVRDTREYVGGSWTWTLLLRDDDFTNTFAHRYVRIGPSFRMAGGDNRPIPVSGAAVRTSMVIDTLVGERLTVAEASARIASSLGKPTVVLLYAISNYSTRARFPEIVTFLRRCQSRGATIAAFSTDEDTHWIMALPRFLQGVDSPFPPVALYRSAPGQLTRAMRVHGILAGERWRPPLIAVLDGKGRAVAHAESIVREGPTLALGAVARTC
;
A
#
# COMPACT_ATOMS: atom_id res chain seq x y z
N MET A 1 -8.02 -9.90 -4.75
CA MET A 1 -8.86 -11.02 -4.29
C MET A 1 -9.31 -11.90 -5.46
N ARG A 2 -9.74 -11.35 -6.59
CA ARG A 2 -10.24 -12.15 -7.72
C ARG A 2 -9.27 -13.24 -8.17
N THR A 3 -7.99 -12.92 -8.31
CA THR A 3 -6.95 -13.87 -8.76
C THR A 3 -6.48 -14.87 -7.70
N GLU A 4 -6.63 -14.56 -6.42
CA GLU A 4 -6.10 -15.37 -5.32
C GLU A 4 -7.16 -16.19 -4.60
N SER A 5 -8.35 -15.61 -4.45
CA SER A 5 -9.44 -16.23 -3.67
C SER A 5 -10.69 -16.52 -4.51
N GLY A 6 -10.68 -16.20 -5.80
CA GLY A 6 -11.85 -16.37 -6.66
C GLY A 6 -13.05 -15.52 -6.24
N VAL A 7 -12.86 -14.39 -5.55
CA VAL A 7 -13.94 -13.51 -5.09
C VAL A 7 -13.90 -12.17 -5.80
N ASP A 8 -14.99 -11.81 -6.47
CA ASP A 8 -15.19 -10.50 -7.12
C ASP A 8 -15.76 -9.50 -6.11
N ILE A 9 -14.97 -8.49 -5.74
CA ILE A 9 -15.42 -7.41 -4.85
C ILE A 9 -15.57 -6.13 -5.65
N ARG A 10 -16.74 -5.51 -5.55
CA ARG A 10 -17.07 -4.25 -6.21
C ARG A 10 -17.52 -3.20 -5.21
N PHE A 11 -17.33 -1.94 -5.57
CA PHE A 11 -17.76 -0.78 -4.83
C PHE A 11 -18.61 0.10 -5.73
N VAL A 12 -19.81 0.45 -5.25
CA VAL A 12 -20.73 1.37 -5.93
C VAL A 12 -21.08 2.50 -4.97
N PHE A 13 -20.89 3.72 -5.42
CA PHE A 13 -21.24 4.93 -4.69
C PHE A 13 -22.34 5.64 -5.46
N VAL A 14 -23.43 5.96 -4.78
CA VAL A 14 -24.57 6.69 -5.36
C VAL A 14 -24.85 7.93 -4.53
N ASP A 15 -25.26 9.00 -5.19
CA ASP A 15 -25.62 10.24 -4.48
C ASP A 15 -26.86 10.02 -3.61
N SER A 16 -27.84 9.30 -4.13
CA SER A 16 -29.05 8.87 -3.41
C SER A 16 -29.75 7.72 -4.16
N VAL A 17 -30.26 6.77 -3.41
CA VAL A 17 -31.14 5.72 -3.96
C VAL A 17 -32.52 6.32 -4.23
N ARG A 18 -32.91 6.36 -5.51
CA ARG A 18 -34.16 7.01 -5.94
C ARG A 18 -35.41 6.13 -5.76
N GLU A 19 -35.25 4.82 -5.83
CA GLU A 19 -36.35 3.86 -5.78
C GLU A 19 -36.03 2.66 -4.89
N GLY A 20 -36.91 2.38 -3.93
CA GLY A 20 -36.78 1.30 -2.98
C GLY A 20 -35.77 1.57 -1.87
N THR A 21 -35.24 0.52 -1.30
CA THR A 21 -34.22 0.59 -0.25
C THR A 21 -32.81 0.42 -0.82
N LEU A 22 -31.77 0.80 -0.06
CA LEU A 22 -30.38 0.50 -0.43
C LEU A 22 -30.15 -1.01 -0.58
N ASN A 23 -30.88 -1.84 0.14
CA ASN A 23 -30.87 -3.29 -0.01
C ASN A 23 -31.34 -3.73 -1.41
N ASP A 24 -32.50 -3.23 -1.84
CA ASP A 24 -33.06 -3.54 -3.16
C ASP A 24 -32.13 -3.03 -4.27
N PHE A 25 -31.58 -1.85 -4.09
CA PHE A 25 -30.59 -1.27 -4.99
C PHE A 25 -29.35 -2.18 -5.10
N ALA A 26 -28.75 -2.59 -3.98
CA ALA A 26 -27.55 -3.41 -3.96
C ALA A 26 -27.77 -4.76 -4.66
N VAL A 27 -28.91 -5.40 -4.42
CA VAL A 27 -29.25 -6.68 -5.08
C VAL A 27 -29.41 -6.49 -6.60
N ARG A 28 -30.11 -5.44 -7.05
CA ARG A 28 -30.28 -5.13 -8.49
C ARG A 28 -28.93 -4.84 -9.13
N GLU A 29 -28.11 -4.02 -8.49
CA GLU A 29 -26.81 -3.59 -8.99
C GLU A 29 -25.81 -4.75 -9.06
N ALA A 30 -25.77 -5.61 -8.05
CA ALA A 30 -24.93 -6.81 -8.06
C ALA A 30 -25.27 -7.73 -9.25
N ARG A 31 -26.56 -7.86 -9.59
CA ARG A 31 -27.02 -8.63 -10.76
C ARG A 31 -26.69 -7.94 -12.08
N ALA A 32 -26.91 -6.62 -12.17
CA ALA A 32 -26.64 -5.84 -13.37
C ALA A 32 -25.14 -5.84 -13.72
N LEU A 33 -24.28 -5.67 -12.72
CA LEU A 33 -22.83 -5.72 -12.87
C LEU A 33 -22.30 -7.16 -13.06
N GLY A 34 -23.15 -8.18 -12.89
CA GLY A 34 -22.74 -9.58 -13.00
C GLY A 34 -21.65 -9.98 -12.02
N ILE A 35 -21.69 -9.43 -10.79
CA ILE A 35 -20.62 -9.64 -9.79
C ILE A 35 -20.50 -11.14 -9.48
N GLY A 36 -19.29 -11.67 -9.63
CA GLY A 36 -18.98 -13.08 -9.40
C GLY A 36 -19.57 -14.06 -10.42
N ARG A 37 -20.17 -13.60 -11.53
CA ARG A 37 -20.84 -14.46 -12.52
C ARG A 37 -19.92 -15.53 -13.08
N ASP A 38 -18.67 -15.18 -13.35
CA ASP A 38 -17.61 -16.05 -13.86
C ASP A 38 -16.78 -16.74 -12.76
N LEU A 39 -17.21 -16.61 -11.50
CA LEU A 39 -16.53 -17.13 -10.30
C LEU A 39 -17.53 -17.88 -9.39
N ASP A 40 -18.36 -18.73 -9.94
CA ASP A 40 -19.37 -19.51 -9.21
C ASP A 40 -20.25 -18.70 -8.25
N ARG A 41 -20.56 -17.45 -8.63
CA ARG A 41 -21.29 -16.45 -7.84
C ARG A 41 -20.58 -16.01 -6.55
N HIS A 42 -19.27 -16.14 -6.51
CA HIS A 42 -18.44 -15.61 -5.41
C HIS A 42 -18.29 -14.09 -5.58
N GLY A 43 -19.30 -13.35 -5.17
CA GLY A 43 -19.35 -11.90 -5.30
C GLY A 43 -19.67 -11.19 -3.99
N VAL A 44 -19.08 -10.00 -3.79
CA VAL A 44 -19.39 -9.08 -2.69
C VAL A 44 -19.51 -7.68 -3.26
N LEU A 45 -20.62 -6.99 -2.98
CA LEU A 45 -20.83 -5.61 -3.35
C LEU A 45 -20.89 -4.72 -2.11
N PHE A 46 -20.10 -3.66 -2.12
CA PHE A 46 -20.21 -2.54 -1.19
C PHE A 46 -20.99 -1.42 -1.90
N ALA A 47 -22.22 -1.17 -1.48
CA ALA A 47 -23.06 -0.09 -2.01
C ALA A 47 -23.20 1.01 -0.94
N TYR A 48 -22.77 2.23 -1.26
CA TYR A 48 -22.85 3.38 -0.36
C TYR A 48 -23.75 4.46 -0.94
N ASP A 49 -24.81 4.79 -0.19
CA ASP A 49 -25.68 5.94 -0.43
C ASP A 49 -25.11 7.13 0.33
N VAL A 50 -24.56 8.10 -0.42
CA VAL A 50 -23.91 9.28 0.13
C VAL A 50 -24.91 10.20 0.82
N GLY A 51 -26.11 10.36 0.23
CA GLY A 51 -27.15 11.24 0.75
C GLY A 51 -27.77 10.72 2.04
N ALA A 52 -28.13 9.43 2.05
CA ALA A 52 -28.67 8.78 3.23
C ALA A 52 -27.59 8.36 4.24
N GLN A 53 -26.31 8.43 3.87
CA GLN A 53 -25.18 7.95 4.69
C GLN A 53 -25.33 6.49 5.14
N GLN A 54 -25.82 5.67 4.23
CA GLN A 54 -26.03 4.24 4.42
C GLN A 54 -25.02 3.43 3.64
N LEU A 55 -24.48 2.37 4.25
CA LEU A 55 -23.65 1.39 3.56
C LEU A 55 -24.30 0.02 3.62
N ARG A 56 -24.37 -0.66 2.48
CA ARG A 56 -24.77 -2.04 2.36
C ARG A 56 -23.57 -2.87 1.91
N ILE A 57 -23.33 -4.00 2.56
CA ILE A 57 -22.47 -5.06 2.06
C ILE A 57 -23.40 -6.21 1.62
N GLU A 58 -23.50 -6.42 0.32
CA GLU A 58 -24.26 -7.50 -0.28
C GLU A 58 -23.32 -8.68 -0.56
N VAL A 59 -23.72 -9.88 -0.14
CA VAL A 59 -22.91 -11.11 -0.23
C VAL A 59 -23.60 -12.11 -1.14
N GLY A 60 -22.88 -12.61 -2.12
CA GLY A 60 -23.38 -13.64 -3.04
C GLY A 60 -23.76 -14.95 -2.33
N PRO A 61 -24.72 -15.71 -2.87
CA PRO A 61 -25.29 -16.89 -2.19
C PRO A 61 -24.24 -17.93 -1.77
N THR A 62 -23.20 -18.10 -2.57
CA THR A 62 -22.15 -19.10 -2.34
C THR A 62 -21.14 -18.72 -1.27
N LEU A 63 -21.14 -17.44 -0.84
CA LEU A 63 -20.25 -16.93 0.22
C LEU A 63 -20.95 -16.78 1.56
N GLN A 64 -22.25 -17.04 1.68
CA GLN A 64 -23.01 -16.80 2.90
C GLN A 64 -22.56 -17.67 4.08
N ASP A 65 -22.06 -18.87 3.83
CA ASP A 65 -21.50 -19.74 4.89
C ASP A 65 -20.18 -19.19 5.45
N ILE A 66 -19.48 -18.38 4.67
CA ILE A 66 -18.21 -17.74 5.07
C ILE A 66 -18.47 -16.34 5.59
N PHE A 67 -19.22 -15.54 4.85
CA PHE A 67 -19.61 -14.18 5.18
C PHE A 67 -21.06 -14.12 5.60
N THR A 68 -21.36 -14.67 6.77
CA THR A 68 -22.73 -14.67 7.33
C THR A 68 -23.22 -13.24 7.54
N ASP A 69 -24.54 -13.03 7.53
CA ASP A 69 -25.17 -11.73 7.84
C ASP A 69 -24.69 -11.19 9.18
N ARG A 70 -24.53 -12.09 10.15
CA ARG A 70 -24.02 -11.81 11.48
C ARG A 70 -22.59 -11.24 11.46
N PHE A 71 -21.69 -11.88 10.72
CA PHE A 71 -20.32 -11.43 10.57
C PHE A 71 -20.25 -10.09 9.81
N VAL A 72 -20.99 -9.94 8.74
CA VAL A 72 -21.04 -8.69 7.96
C VAL A 72 -21.61 -7.55 8.80
N GLY A 73 -22.70 -7.82 9.55
CA GLY A 73 -23.27 -6.84 10.49
C GLY A 73 -22.29 -6.42 11.60
N TYR A 74 -21.49 -7.36 12.10
CA TYR A 74 -20.42 -7.08 13.04
C TYR A 74 -19.36 -6.17 12.43
N LEU A 75 -18.85 -6.48 11.24
CA LEU A 75 -17.88 -5.64 10.54
C LEU A 75 -18.41 -4.22 10.31
N MET A 76 -19.66 -4.10 9.92
CA MET A 76 -20.28 -2.79 9.68
C MET A 76 -20.32 -1.94 10.94
N ARG A 77 -20.73 -2.52 12.08
CA ARG A 77 -20.86 -1.78 13.35
C ARG A 77 -19.53 -1.47 14.01
N GLU A 78 -18.68 -2.50 14.14
CA GLU A 78 -17.49 -2.44 15.00
C GLU A 78 -16.23 -2.00 14.24
N HIS A 79 -16.31 -1.95 12.90
CA HIS A 79 -15.15 -1.62 12.09
C HIS A 79 -15.43 -0.48 11.09
N VAL A 80 -16.24 -0.74 10.06
CA VAL A 80 -16.40 0.18 8.92
C VAL A 80 -16.90 1.55 9.37
N ARG A 81 -17.93 1.58 10.22
CA ARG A 81 -18.54 2.83 10.73
C ARG A 81 -17.49 3.74 11.39
N SER A 82 -16.57 3.19 12.18
CA SER A 82 -15.55 3.98 12.87
C SER A 82 -14.64 4.75 11.92
N PHE A 83 -14.28 4.13 10.80
CA PHE A 83 -13.45 4.79 9.77
C PHE A 83 -14.22 5.85 8.97
N PHE A 84 -15.48 5.60 8.67
CA PHE A 84 -16.33 6.60 7.99
C PHE A 84 -16.53 7.84 8.87
N ALA A 85 -16.84 7.65 10.14
CA ALA A 85 -16.97 8.73 11.10
C ALA A 85 -15.67 9.51 11.35
N ALA A 86 -14.52 8.82 11.27
CA ALA A 86 -13.20 9.45 11.33
C ALA A 86 -12.79 10.17 10.03
N GLY A 87 -13.64 10.19 9.00
CA GLY A 87 -13.32 10.82 7.71
C GLY A 87 -12.30 10.04 6.87
N ASN A 88 -12.04 8.78 7.22
CA ASN A 88 -11.08 7.92 6.51
C ASN A 88 -11.72 6.62 5.96
N PRO A 89 -12.78 6.73 5.14
CA PRO A 89 -13.50 5.57 4.63
C PRO A 89 -12.64 4.64 3.77
N THR A 90 -11.72 5.21 2.99
CA THR A 90 -10.84 4.43 2.12
C THR A 90 -9.97 3.45 2.90
N LEU A 91 -9.41 3.88 4.03
CA LEU A 91 -8.63 3.00 4.90
C LEU A 91 -9.55 1.92 5.50
N GLY A 92 -10.71 2.30 6.02
CA GLY A 92 -11.68 1.36 6.59
C GLY A 92 -12.10 0.28 5.61
N LEU A 93 -12.46 0.64 4.38
CA LEU A 93 -12.81 -0.30 3.34
C LEU A 93 -11.65 -1.22 2.96
N ARG A 94 -10.44 -0.68 2.86
CA ARG A 94 -9.25 -1.48 2.56
C ARG A 94 -8.96 -2.51 3.65
N LEU A 95 -9.05 -2.13 4.92
CA LEU A 95 -8.87 -3.05 6.04
C LEU A 95 -10.01 -4.08 6.10
N THR A 96 -11.25 -3.68 5.79
CA THR A 96 -12.37 -4.62 5.67
C THR A 96 -12.10 -5.71 4.63
N ILE A 97 -11.58 -5.36 3.46
CA ILE A 97 -11.20 -6.35 2.43
C ILE A 97 -10.16 -7.33 2.97
N ARG A 98 -9.21 -6.87 3.77
CA ARG A 98 -8.19 -7.74 4.38
C ARG A 98 -8.80 -8.72 5.38
N ILE A 99 -9.73 -8.25 6.20
CA ILE A 99 -10.48 -9.12 7.14
C ILE A 99 -11.28 -10.18 6.36
N LEU A 100 -11.96 -9.79 5.27
CA LEU A 100 -12.69 -10.73 4.41
C LEU A 100 -11.73 -11.75 3.77
N HIS A 101 -10.58 -11.31 3.29
CA HIS A 101 -9.58 -12.20 2.69
C HIS A 101 -9.01 -13.22 3.69
N ALA A 102 -8.68 -12.77 4.90
CA ALA A 102 -8.21 -13.67 5.96
C ALA A 102 -9.27 -14.73 6.31
N ARG A 103 -10.53 -14.31 6.41
CA ARG A 103 -11.63 -15.23 6.68
C ARG A 103 -11.81 -16.27 5.56
N LEU A 104 -11.69 -15.88 4.29
CA LEU A 104 -11.72 -16.81 3.16
C LEU A 104 -10.60 -17.84 3.24
N ARG A 105 -9.37 -17.40 3.51
CA ARG A 105 -8.22 -18.31 3.65
C ARG A 105 -8.42 -19.33 4.76
N ARG A 106 -8.92 -18.89 5.91
CA ARG A 106 -9.17 -19.79 7.05
C ARG A 106 -10.33 -20.74 6.78
N ALA A 107 -11.38 -20.28 6.14
CA ALA A 107 -12.48 -21.16 5.72
C ALA A 107 -11.99 -22.24 4.75
N ALA A 108 -11.08 -21.94 3.84
CA ALA A 108 -10.46 -22.92 2.94
C ALA A 108 -9.61 -23.96 3.71
N LEU A 109 -9.13 -23.64 4.91
CA LEU A 109 -8.41 -24.55 5.81
C LEU A 109 -9.35 -25.28 6.77
N GLY A 110 -10.67 -25.11 6.65
CA GLY A 110 -11.67 -25.70 7.57
C GLY A 110 -11.77 -24.98 8.91
N GLU A 111 -11.17 -23.80 9.06
CA GLU A 111 -11.21 -23.02 10.28
C GLU A 111 -12.35 -22.01 10.27
N HIS A 112 -13.13 -21.94 11.36
CA HIS A 112 -14.23 -21.00 11.51
C HIS A 112 -13.83 -19.85 12.44
N TYR A 113 -13.78 -18.64 11.90
CA TYR A 113 -13.63 -17.44 12.71
C TYR A 113 -14.99 -17.00 13.25
N ASN A 114 -15.11 -16.94 14.57
CA ASN A 114 -16.33 -16.51 15.25
C ASN A 114 -16.04 -15.24 16.07
N PRO A 115 -16.48 -14.05 15.62
CA PRO A 115 -16.26 -12.82 16.36
C PRO A 115 -17.02 -12.81 17.68
N ARG A 116 -16.38 -12.25 18.73
CA ARG A 116 -16.94 -12.20 20.10
C ARG A 116 -18.28 -11.49 20.19
N ALA A 117 -18.50 -10.46 19.37
CA ALA A 117 -19.75 -9.69 19.35
C ALA A 117 -20.88 -10.41 18.59
N ALA A 118 -20.64 -11.60 18.11
CA ALA A 118 -21.60 -12.36 17.31
C ALA A 118 -22.87 -12.77 18.08
N GLU A 119 -22.89 -12.66 19.39
CA GLU A 119 -24.02 -13.09 20.24
C GLU A 119 -25.29 -12.24 20.06
N PHE A 120 -25.17 -11.05 19.48
CA PHE A 120 -26.27 -10.07 19.42
C PHE A 120 -27.02 -9.99 18.09
N ILE A 121 -26.66 -10.78 17.09
CA ILE A 121 -27.32 -10.77 15.80
C ILE A 121 -27.81 -12.17 15.46
N GLU A 122 -29.12 -12.32 15.28
CA GLU A 122 -29.68 -13.56 14.76
C GLU A 122 -29.21 -13.80 13.34
N ASP A 123 -28.73 -15.01 13.10
CA ASP A 123 -28.42 -15.48 11.76
C ASP A 123 -29.72 -15.75 11.02
N ARG A 124 -30.02 -14.97 9.99
CA ARG A 124 -31.29 -15.09 9.25
C ARG A 124 -31.31 -16.29 8.31
N GLY A 125 -30.28 -17.10 8.35
CA GLY A 125 -30.13 -18.24 7.47
C GLY A 125 -29.69 -17.86 6.05
N ARG A 126 -29.59 -18.85 5.20
CA ARG A 126 -29.12 -18.73 3.83
C ARG A 126 -30.21 -18.21 2.91
N LEU A 127 -30.01 -17.08 2.28
CA LEU A 127 -30.97 -16.48 1.36
C LEU A 127 -30.67 -16.91 -0.08
N ALA A 128 -31.71 -17.22 -0.85
CA ALA A 128 -31.58 -17.65 -2.26
C ALA A 128 -30.91 -16.59 -3.17
N ASN A 129 -31.02 -15.32 -2.82
CA ASN A 129 -30.49 -14.19 -3.60
C ASN A 129 -29.21 -13.60 -3.00
N GLY A 130 -28.65 -14.21 -1.96
CA GLY A 130 -27.54 -13.67 -1.19
C GLY A 130 -27.99 -13.12 0.16
N GLY A 131 -27.05 -12.61 0.92
CA GLY A 131 -27.23 -12.03 2.25
C GLY A 131 -26.41 -10.78 2.44
N GLY A 132 -26.21 -10.39 3.69
CA GLY A 132 -25.38 -9.25 4.03
C GLY A 132 -25.99 -8.37 5.11
N ALA A 133 -25.48 -7.15 5.29
CA ALA A 133 -25.99 -6.21 6.27
C ALA A 133 -25.99 -4.77 5.75
N THR A 134 -26.88 -3.95 6.31
CA THR A 134 -26.95 -2.51 6.08
C THR A 134 -26.70 -1.77 7.38
N ALA A 135 -25.95 -0.68 7.33
CA ALA A 135 -25.74 0.22 8.46
C ALA A 135 -26.05 1.65 8.07
N ASP A 136 -26.73 2.35 8.96
CA ASP A 136 -27.11 3.75 8.85
C ASP A 136 -26.14 4.65 9.61
N GLY A 137 -26.18 5.95 9.29
CA GLY A 137 -25.44 6.98 10.03
C GLY A 137 -23.93 6.75 9.97
N MET A 138 -23.39 6.43 8.81
CA MET A 138 -21.97 6.10 8.64
C MET A 138 -21.02 7.21 9.07
N ARG A 139 -21.49 8.48 9.02
CA ARG A 139 -20.70 9.65 9.44
C ARG A 139 -21.12 10.21 10.81
N ASP A 140 -21.93 9.50 11.56
CA ASP A 140 -22.31 9.92 12.91
C ASP A 140 -21.10 9.85 13.85
N SER A 141 -20.47 11.01 14.04
CA SER A 141 -19.26 11.16 14.85
C SER A 141 -19.50 10.91 16.35
N ALA A 142 -20.72 11.15 16.84
CA ALA A 142 -21.02 11.04 18.27
C ALA A 142 -20.89 9.60 18.79
N ARG A 143 -21.29 8.60 17.99
CA ARG A 143 -21.15 7.18 18.35
C ARG A 143 -19.74 6.64 18.16
N SER A 144 -18.96 7.25 17.27
CA SER A 144 -17.62 6.76 16.87
C SER A 144 -16.51 7.46 17.64
N ALA A 145 -16.75 8.63 18.24
CA ALA A 145 -15.77 9.37 19.03
C ALA A 145 -15.21 8.54 20.22
N GLY A 146 -15.97 7.57 20.70
CA GLY A 146 -15.51 6.65 21.74
C GLY A 146 -14.36 5.71 21.34
N PHE A 147 -14.09 5.51 20.03
CA PHE A 147 -13.01 4.65 19.56
C PHE A 147 -11.73 5.39 19.22
N LEU A 148 -11.84 6.64 18.78
CA LEU A 148 -10.70 7.41 18.27
C LEU A 148 -9.83 8.04 19.37
N ASN A 149 -10.35 8.17 20.59
CA ASN A 149 -9.69 8.90 21.68
C ASN A 149 -9.80 8.16 23.03
N ARG A 150 -9.71 6.84 23.05
CA ARG A 150 -9.62 6.11 24.30
C ARG A 150 -8.25 6.31 24.92
N LEU A 151 -8.21 7.18 25.89
CA LEU A 151 -7.04 7.34 26.74
C LEU A 151 -6.93 6.13 27.69
N ALA A 152 -5.72 5.66 27.87
CA ALA A 152 -5.42 4.58 28.78
C ALA A 152 -5.62 5.02 30.23
N THR A 153 -6.24 4.15 31.03
CA THR A 153 -6.30 4.35 32.49
C THR A 153 -4.91 4.19 33.11
N PRO A 154 -4.68 4.73 34.33
CA PRO A 154 -3.40 4.53 35.04
C PRO A 154 -3.04 3.04 35.17
N GLU A 155 -4.01 2.17 35.41
CA GLU A 155 -3.82 0.72 35.53
C GLU A 155 -3.41 0.11 34.18
N ALA A 156 -4.02 0.56 33.07
CA ALA A 156 -3.63 0.10 31.73
C ALA A 156 -2.21 0.56 31.42
N ARG A 157 -1.84 1.80 31.73
CA ARG A 157 -0.46 2.30 31.53
C ARG A 157 0.56 1.52 32.36
N ALA A 158 0.21 1.15 33.60
CA ALA A 158 1.08 0.35 34.46
C ALA A 158 1.25 -1.08 33.94
N LEU A 159 0.19 -1.67 33.37
CA LEU A 159 0.23 -3.01 32.79
C LEU A 159 1.03 -3.04 31.47
N PHE A 160 0.76 -2.10 30.57
CA PHE A 160 1.35 -2.03 29.24
C PHE A 160 2.61 -1.15 29.19
N ARG A 161 3.46 -1.28 30.22
CA ARG A 161 4.77 -0.61 30.26
C ARG A 161 5.81 -1.30 29.38
N PRO A 162 6.91 -0.62 29.01
CA PRO A 162 8.05 -1.23 28.34
C PRO A 162 8.57 -2.46 29.11
N GLN A 163 9.03 -3.47 28.40
CA GLN A 163 9.43 -4.75 29.00
C GLN A 163 10.94 -4.97 28.86
N PRO A 164 11.53 -5.80 29.75
CA PRO A 164 12.95 -6.16 29.67
C PRO A 164 13.34 -6.88 28.38
N THR A 165 12.40 -7.62 27.75
CA THR A 165 12.65 -8.40 26.52
C THR A 165 11.61 -8.10 25.43
N VAL A 166 12.02 -8.29 24.16
CA VAL A 166 11.13 -8.16 23.00
C VAL A 166 9.96 -9.13 23.08
N GLU A 167 10.22 -10.37 23.51
CA GLU A 167 9.18 -11.39 23.65
C GLU A 167 8.09 -10.98 24.65
N GLN A 168 8.50 -10.41 25.81
CA GLN A 168 7.53 -9.92 26.79
C GLN A 168 6.71 -8.74 26.26
N THR A 169 7.36 -7.84 25.50
CA THR A 169 6.68 -6.72 24.83
C THR A 169 5.67 -7.23 23.82
N TYR A 170 6.03 -8.23 23.03
CA TYR A 170 5.13 -8.85 22.05
C TYR A 170 3.94 -9.57 22.73
N ARG A 171 4.17 -10.26 23.84
CA ARG A 171 3.07 -10.88 24.61
C ARG A 171 2.09 -9.84 25.14
N LEU A 172 2.58 -8.69 25.61
CA LEU A 172 1.70 -7.59 26.02
C LEU A 172 0.96 -6.95 24.85
N TYR A 173 1.60 -6.86 23.66
CA TYR A 173 0.91 -6.44 22.45
C TYR A 173 -0.26 -7.37 22.10
N LEU A 174 -0.07 -8.69 22.14
CA LEU A 174 -1.16 -9.65 21.92
C LEU A 174 -2.27 -9.50 22.99
N GLU A 175 -1.90 -9.22 24.26
CA GLU A 175 -2.89 -8.98 25.31
C GLU A 175 -3.66 -7.66 25.08
N TRP A 176 -2.99 -6.61 24.59
CA TRP A 176 -3.66 -5.37 24.19
C TRP A 176 -4.69 -5.60 23.08
N LEU A 177 -4.33 -6.34 22.03
CA LEU A 177 -5.26 -6.74 20.98
C LEU A 177 -6.43 -7.56 21.54
N ARG A 178 -6.15 -8.51 22.44
CA ARG A 178 -7.18 -9.37 23.07
C ARG A 178 -8.20 -8.58 23.86
N ARG A 179 -7.79 -7.51 24.52
CA ARG A 179 -8.70 -6.62 25.24
C ARG A 179 -9.60 -5.82 24.32
N GLY A 180 -9.17 -5.55 23.08
CA GLY A 180 -9.96 -4.89 22.06
C GLY A 180 -10.44 -3.48 22.44
N ARG A 181 -9.74 -2.80 23.37
CA ARG A 181 -10.14 -1.48 23.86
C ARG A 181 -9.60 -0.34 22.97
N GLY A 182 -8.50 -0.58 22.25
CA GLY A 182 -7.94 0.37 21.30
C GLY A 182 -7.28 1.60 21.93
N GLU A 183 -6.83 1.53 23.19
CA GLU A 183 -6.02 2.59 23.79
C GLU A 183 -4.70 2.70 23.04
N THR A 184 -4.37 3.92 22.58
CA THR A 184 -3.21 4.16 21.73
C THR A 184 -2.07 4.88 22.43
N ASP A 185 -2.33 5.46 23.60
CA ASP A 185 -1.38 6.24 24.40
C ASP A 185 -0.66 5.40 25.48
N LEU A 186 -0.52 4.10 25.24
CA LEU A 186 0.14 3.16 26.15
C LEU A 186 1.66 3.25 26.01
N PRO A 187 2.41 3.15 27.14
CA PRO A 187 3.88 3.11 27.12
C PRO A 187 4.48 1.90 26.37
N LEU A 188 3.68 0.89 26.06
CA LEU A 188 4.05 -0.24 25.21
C LEU A 188 4.56 0.20 23.82
N PHE A 189 4.07 1.34 23.32
CA PHE A 189 4.41 1.92 22.03
C PHE A 189 5.45 3.03 22.20
N THR A 190 6.30 3.20 21.20
CA THR A 190 7.17 4.38 21.15
C THR A 190 6.33 5.67 21.13
N PRO A 191 6.87 6.83 21.59
CA PRO A 191 6.11 8.09 21.55
C PRO A 191 5.58 8.45 20.14
N ALA A 192 6.38 8.22 19.10
CA ALA A 192 5.95 8.37 17.71
C ALA A 192 4.85 7.37 17.34
N GLY A 193 4.93 6.13 17.86
CA GLY A 193 3.91 5.10 17.68
C GLY A 193 2.59 5.47 18.32
N GLN A 194 2.60 6.04 19.52
CA GLN A 194 1.38 6.55 20.19
C GLN A 194 0.71 7.64 19.36
N GLN A 195 1.49 8.61 18.88
CA GLN A 195 0.99 9.67 18.02
C GLN A 195 0.43 9.12 16.69
N TYR A 196 1.10 8.15 16.09
CA TYR A 196 0.63 7.51 14.87
C TYR A 196 -0.67 6.76 15.10
N LEU A 197 -0.74 5.90 16.12
CA LEU A 197 -1.92 5.09 16.42
C LEU A 197 -3.13 5.96 16.81
N SER A 198 -2.92 7.14 17.43
CA SER A 198 -4.02 8.04 17.76
C SER A 198 -4.78 8.58 16.54
N GLN A 199 -4.19 8.46 15.35
CA GLN A 199 -4.83 8.85 14.09
C GLN A 199 -5.72 7.74 13.48
N PHE A 200 -5.71 6.55 14.09
CA PHE A 200 -6.44 5.38 13.57
C PHE A 200 -7.41 4.84 14.60
N ALA A 201 -8.54 4.34 14.11
CA ALA A 201 -9.44 3.55 14.93
C ALA A 201 -8.92 2.11 14.99
N ILE A 202 -8.34 1.71 16.13
CA ILE A 202 -8.07 0.30 16.40
C ILE A 202 -9.39 -0.33 16.86
N THR A 203 -10.15 -0.80 15.90
CA THR A 203 -11.48 -1.38 16.15
C THR A 203 -11.35 -2.80 16.69
N PRO A 204 -12.36 -3.30 17.46
CA PRO A 204 -12.37 -4.68 17.91
C PRO A 204 -12.20 -5.70 16.79
N ALA A 205 -12.85 -5.47 15.64
CA ALA A 205 -12.73 -6.35 14.47
C ALA A 205 -11.31 -6.35 13.88
N PHE A 206 -10.63 -5.21 13.89
CA PHE A 206 -9.25 -5.14 13.42
C PHE A 206 -8.29 -5.79 14.42
N ALA A 207 -8.47 -5.57 15.72
CA ALA A 207 -7.68 -6.23 16.74
C ALA A 207 -7.85 -7.77 16.71
N GLU A 208 -9.07 -8.26 16.56
CA GLU A 208 -9.36 -9.69 16.40
C GLU A 208 -8.76 -10.26 15.11
N TYR A 209 -8.79 -9.50 14.02
CA TYR A 209 -8.16 -9.89 12.76
C TYR A 209 -6.64 -10.10 12.92
N ILE A 210 -5.95 -9.17 13.59
CA ILE A 210 -4.51 -9.29 13.82
C ILE A 210 -4.21 -10.48 14.74
N LEU A 211 -4.94 -10.62 15.85
CA LEU A 211 -4.82 -11.79 16.73
C LEU A 211 -4.99 -13.11 15.99
N PHE A 212 -5.99 -13.16 15.11
CA PHE A 212 -6.28 -14.32 14.30
C PHE A 212 -5.13 -14.66 13.32
N LEU A 213 -4.45 -13.65 12.78
CA LEU A 213 -3.30 -13.87 11.91
C LEU A 213 -2.06 -14.36 12.68
N GLU A 214 -1.81 -13.81 13.85
CA GLU A 214 -0.54 -13.97 14.57
C GLU A 214 -0.58 -15.04 15.67
N TYR A 215 -1.75 -15.24 16.28
CA TYR A 215 -1.85 -16.13 17.45
C TYR A 215 -1.47 -17.58 17.10
N GLY A 216 -0.50 -18.08 17.85
CA GLY A 216 -0.01 -19.45 17.67
C GLY A 216 1.03 -19.62 16.55
N LEU A 217 1.38 -18.55 15.82
CA LEU A 217 2.45 -18.63 14.83
C LEU A 217 3.84 -18.73 15.48
N THR A 218 4.70 -19.48 14.85
CA THR A 218 6.12 -19.53 15.20
C THR A 218 6.80 -18.25 14.69
N TYR A 219 7.60 -17.63 15.54
CA TYR A 219 8.33 -16.42 15.22
C TYR A 219 9.81 -16.53 15.60
N THR A 220 10.61 -15.68 15.01
CA THR A 220 12.02 -15.49 15.32
C THR A 220 12.26 -14.04 15.72
N ILE A 221 13.11 -13.82 16.72
CA ILE A 221 13.50 -12.49 17.17
C ILE A 221 14.98 -12.29 16.80
N LEU A 222 15.27 -11.20 16.10
CA LEU A 222 16.62 -10.70 15.87
C LEU A 222 16.80 -9.43 16.68
N THR A 223 17.89 -9.36 17.43
CA THR A 223 18.23 -8.19 18.25
C THR A 223 19.62 -7.70 17.91
N HIS A 224 19.77 -6.40 17.75
CA HIS A 224 21.04 -5.72 17.60
C HIS A 224 20.99 -4.40 18.35
N ASP A 225 21.82 -4.26 19.40
CA ASP A 225 21.85 -3.10 20.28
C ASP A 225 20.47 -2.69 20.82
N SER A 226 19.95 -1.56 20.37
CA SER A 226 18.64 -1.03 20.75
C SER A 226 17.52 -1.34 19.77
N LEU A 227 17.76 -2.12 18.72
CA LEU A 227 16.80 -2.47 17.68
C LEU A 227 16.50 -3.96 17.69
N ALA A 228 15.27 -4.31 17.42
CA ALA A 228 14.88 -5.71 17.21
C ALA A 228 13.77 -5.85 16.18
N LEU A 229 13.79 -6.99 15.48
CA LEU A 229 12.74 -7.45 14.61
C LEU A 229 12.19 -8.79 15.13
N LEU A 230 10.86 -8.90 15.22
CA LEU A 230 10.16 -10.17 15.39
C LEU A 230 9.46 -10.49 14.08
N TYR A 231 9.75 -11.63 13.49
CA TYR A 231 9.14 -12.02 12.22
C TYR A 231 8.64 -13.47 12.25
N PHE A 232 7.60 -13.73 11.47
CA PHE A 232 6.92 -15.01 11.42
C PHE A 232 7.43 -15.85 10.26
N THR A 233 7.62 -17.13 10.51
CA THR A 233 8.01 -18.08 9.48
C THR A 233 6.76 -18.72 8.87
N GLY A 234 6.66 -18.74 7.55
CA GLY A 234 5.64 -19.50 6.81
C GLY A 234 4.31 -18.80 6.52
N ASP A 235 3.97 -17.66 7.14
CA ASP A 235 2.75 -16.92 6.77
C ASP A 235 3.08 -15.71 5.87
N PRO A 236 2.56 -15.67 4.63
CA PRO A 236 2.80 -14.58 3.70
C PRO A 236 2.00 -13.30 4.01
N LEU A 237 1.07 -13.31 4.98
CA LEU A 237 0.22 -12.17 5.31
C LEU A 237 0.67 -11.39 6.55
N VAL A 238 1.52 -11.98 7.39
CA VAL A 238 1.92 -11.35 8.65
C VAL A 238 3.23 -10.61 8.46
N THR A 239 3.19 -9.29 8.66
CA THR A 239 4.37 -8.41 8.63
C THR A 239 5.25 -8.64 9.86
N PRO A 240 6.55 -8.40 9.78
CA PRO A 240 7.39 -8.39 10.97
C PRO A 240 7.08 -7.20 11.86
N HIS A 241 7.24 -7.38 13.18
CA HIS A 241 7.16 -6.29 14.15
C HIS A 241 8.53 -5.69 14.45
N PHE A 242 8.55 -4.39 14.62
CA PHE A 242 9.74 -3.59 14.86
C PHE A 242 9.74 -3.10 16.31
N PHE A 243 10.86 -3.28 17.01
CA PHE A 243 10.97 -2.90 18.41
C PHE A 243 12.20 -2.01 18.64
N ARG A 244 12.05 -1.05 19.53
CA ARG A 244 13.12 -0.15 19.95
C ARG A 244 13.31 -0.21 21.46
N LYS A 245 14.57 -0.32 21.91
CA LYS A 245 14.93 -0.31 23.33
C LYS A 245 15.16 1.11 23.81
N THR A 246 14.56 1.43 24.91
CA THR A 246 14.77 2.68 25.66
C THR A 246 15.35 2.38 27.06
N ALA A 247 15.65 3.40 27.84
CA ALA A 247 16.05 3.21 29.24
C ALA A 247 14.99 2.47 30.07
N ALA A 248 13.71 2.57 29.69
CA ALA A 248 12.59 1.91 30.38
C ALA A 248 12.36 0.46 29.91
N GLY A 249 12.98 0.02 28.81
CA GLY A 249 12.81 -1.30 28.22
C GLY A 249 12.41 -1.26 26.74
N TRP A 250 11.98 -2.40 26.21
CA TRP A 250 11.56 -2.57 24.84
C TRP A 250 10.14 -2.03 24.61
N GLN A 251 9.95 -1.31 23.50
CA GLN A 251 8.68 -0.78 23.04
C GLN A 251 8.44 -1.19 21.58
N TRP A 252 7.18 -1.34 21.18
CA TRP A 252 6.83 -1.56 19.78
C TRP A 252 6.93 -0.25 18.99
N ASP A 253 7.70 -0.27 17.90
CA ASP A 253 7.89 0.86 16.99
C ASP A 253 7.03 0.68 15.73
N VAL A 254 5.73 0.89 15.89
CA VAL A 254 4.76 0.77 14.79
C VAL A 254 5.05 1.74 13.64
N VAL A 255 5.69 2.88 13.92
CA VAL A 255 6.05 3.85 12.86
C VAL A 255 7.14 3.27 11.97
N ALA A 256 8.16 2.63 12.54
CA ALA A 256 9.17 1.91 11.77
C ALA A 256 8.52 0.77 10.98
N GLU A 257 7.64 -0.02 11.60
CA GLU A 257 6.95 -1.11 10.92
C GLU A 257 6.19 -0.63 9.68
N VAL A 258 5.35 0.39 9.81
CA VAL A 258 4.56 0.93 8.69
C VAL A 258 5.43 1.63 7.65
N ARG A 259 6.54 2.25 8.06
CA ARG A 259 7.50 2.90 7.17
C ARG A 259 8.26 1.87 6.33
N ASP A 260 8.69 0.76 6.96
CA ASP A 260 9.66 -0.17 6.39
C ASP A 260 9.01 -1.45 5.85
N THR A 261 7.71 -1.57 5.96
CA THR A 261 6.93 -2.64 5.33
C THR A 261 5.92 -2.09 4.33
N ARG A 262 5.59 -2.92 3.37
CA ARG A 262 4.49 -2.67 2.46
C ARG A 262 3.71 -3.94 2.23
N GLU A 263 2.43 -3.82 2.32
CA GLU A 263 1.50 -4.86 1.94
C GLU A 263 1.00 -4.65 0.50
N TYR A 264 0.48 -5.72 -0.09
CA TYR A 264 -0.01 -5.75 -1.46
C TYR A 264 1.10 -5.48 -2.49
N VAL A 265 1.86 -6.51 -2.80
CA VAL A 265 3.03 -6.48 -3.68
C VAL A 265 2.76 -7.31 -4.94
N GLY A 266 3.05 -6.73 -6.10
CA GLY A 266 2.94 -7.45 -7.38
C GLY A 266 1.53 -7.93 -7.73
N GLY A 267 0.47 -7.27 -7.23
CA GLY A 267 -0.90 -7.68 -7.44
C GLY A 267 -1.41 -8.73 -6.44
N SER A 268 -0.59 -9.15 -5.49
CA SER A 268 -0.90 -10.16 -4.47
C SER A 268 -1.05 -9.57 -3.08
N TRP A 269 -1.90 -10.17 -2.26
CA TRP A 269 -2.04 -9.88 -0.82
C TRP A 269 -0.88 -10.48 -0.05
N THR A 270 0.25 -9.86 -0.15
CA THR A 270 1.49 -10.22 0.52
C THR A 270 2.17 -8.94 0.98
N TRP A 271 3.29 -9.06 1.67
CA TRP A 271 4.05 -7.91 2.14
C TRP A 271 5.50 -8.00 1.68
N THR A 272 6.20 -6.88 1.73
CA THR A 272 7.64 -6.78 1.48
C THR A 272 8.27 -5.85 2.48
N LEU A 273 9.51 -6.13 2.88
CA LEU A 273 10.38 -5.14 3.51
C LEU A 273 10.78 -4.11 2.46
N LEU A 274 10.86 -2.86 2.89
CA LEU A 274 11.33 -1.75 2.08
C LEU A 274 12.78 -1.47 2.47
N LEU A 275 13.65 -1.37 1.46
CA LEU A 275 15.03 -0.98 1.67
C LEU A 275 15.09 0.55 1.73
N ARG A 276 15.09 1.08 2.92
CA ARG A 276 15.18 2.53 3.19
C ARG A 276 16.53 2.86 3.82
N ASP A 277 16.95 4.09 3.71
CA ASP A 277 18.11 4.60 4.45
C ASP A 277 17.67 5.02 5.86
N ASP A 278 17.59 4.02 6.73
CA ASP A 278 17.24 4.18 8.14
C ASP A 278 17.95 3.15 9.02
N ASP A 279 17.81 3.32 10.33
CA ASP A 279 18.50 2.50 11.32
C ASP A 279 18.11 1.01 11.26
N PHE A 280 16.84 0.67 11.02
CA PHE A 280 16.43 -0.73 10.91
C PHE A 280 16.96 -1.40 9.64
N THR A 281 16.80 -0.76 8.49
CA THR A 281 17.34 -1.29 7.23
C THR A 281 18.86 -1.42 7.30
N ASN A 282 19.56 -0.38 7.78
CA ASN A 282 21.00 -0.40 7.88
C ASN A 282 21.51 -1.51 8.83
N THR A 283 20.75 -1.82 9.88
CA THR A 283 21.08 -2.88 10.82
C THR A 283 20.75 -4.28 10.28
N PHE A 284 19.60 -4.49 9.66
CA PHE A 284 19.05 -5.82 9.38
C PHE A 284 19.01 -6.20 7.90
N ALA A 285 19.34 -5.32 6.95
CA ALA A 285 19.26 -5.62 5.52
C ALA A 285 20.13 -6.83 5.09
N HIS A 286 21.21 -7.12 5.82
CA HIS A 286 22.02 -8.31 5.59
C HIS A 286 21.26 -9.63 5.83
N ARG A 287 20.10 -9.58 6.50
CA ARG A 287 19.20 -10.70 6.74
C ARG A 287 18.02 -10.71 5.78
N TYR A 288 17.92 -9.73 4.87
CA TYR A 288 16.84 -9.67 3.92
C TYR A 288 17.16 -10.52 2.69
N VAL A 289 16.22 -11.37 2.31
CA VAL A 289 16.30 -12.19 1.10
C VAL A 289 15.21 -11.80 0.13
N ARG A 290 15.51 -11.83 -1.14
CA ARG A 290 14.55 -11.57 -2.19
C ARG A 290 13.78 -12.85 -2.55
N ILE A 291 12.46 -12.77 -2.50
CA ILE A 291 11.54 -13.83 -2.91
C ILE A 291 10.57 -13.25 -3.94
N GLY A 292 10.79 -13.52 -5.21
CA GLY A 292 10.02 -12.90 -6.28
C GLY A 292 10.11 -11.37 -6.25
N PRO A 293 8.98 -10.65 -6.16
CA PRO A 293 8.97 -9.19 -6.07
C PRO A 293 9.18 -8.65 -4.65
N SER A 294 9.30 -9.51 -3.64
CA SER A 294 9.31 -9.13 -2.22
C SER A 294 10.67 -9.36 -1.59
N PHE A 295 11.01 -8.52 -0.60
CA PHE A 295 12.07 -8.77 0.37
C PHE A 295 11.46 -9.30 1.65
N ARG A 296 12.02 -10.39 2.16
CA ARG A 296 11.59 -11.09 3.36
C ARG A 296 12.76 -11.29 4.30
N MET A 297 12.47 -11.56 5.56
CA MET A 297 13.49 -12.05 6.46
C MET A 297 13.93 -13.44 6.03
N ALA A 298 15.23 -13.66 6.12
CA ALA A 298 15.82 -14.97 5.88
C ALA A 298 15.36 -15.99 6.93
N GLY A 299 15.05 -17.22 6.52
CA GLY A 299 14.72 -18.32 7.42
C GLY A 299 15.89 -18.75 8.32
N GLY A 300 15.63 -19.65 9.28
CA GLY A 300 16.60 -20.06 10.31
C GLY A 300 17.92 -20.63 9.84
N ASP A 301 18.00 -21.12 8.59
CA ASP A 301 19.21 -21.70 7.98
C ASP A 301 20.13 -20.67 7.31
N ASN A 302 19.84 -19.40 7.44
CA ASN A 302 20.64 -18.39 6.79
C ASN A 302 21.97 -18.19 7.48
N ARG A 303 23.01 -18.67 6.80
CA ARG A 303 24.37 -18.24 7.06
C ARG A 303 24.44 -16.72 6.88
N PRO A 304 24.99 -16.00 7.87
CA PRO A 304 25.14 -14.56 7.72
C PRO A 304 25.90 -14.25 6.43
N ILE A 305 25.36 -13.38 5.61
CA ILE A 305 26.16 -12.77 4.54
C ILE A 305 27.25 -11.98 5.25
N PRO A 306 28.53 -12.21 4.93
CA PRO A 306 29.63 -11.54 5.65
C PRO A 306 29.46 -10.02 5.64
N VAL A 307 29.47 -9.42 6.82
CA VAL A 307 29.20 -7.98 7.03
C VAL A 307 30.33 -7.08 6.49
N SER A 308 31.51 -7.65 6.15
CA SER A 308 32.63 -6.86 5.61
C SER A 308 32.27 -6.23 4.26
N GLY A 309 31.99 -4.96 4.28
CA GLY A 309 31.56 -4.16 3.13
C GLY A 309 30.04 -4.12 2.91
N ALA A 310 29.22 -4.48 3.90
CA ALA A 310 27.78 -4.59 3.76
C ALA A 310 27.10 -3.24 3.47
N ALA A 311 27.52 -2.14 4.11
CA ALA A 311 26.96 -0.82 3.85
C ALA A 311 27.14 -0.40 2.37
N VAL A 312 28.31 -0.63 1.81
CA VAL A 312 28.57 -0.33 0.39
C VAL A 312 27.85 -1.31 -0.53
N ARG A 313 27.73 -2.58 -0.13
CA ARG A 313 27.02 -3.61 -0.92
C ARG A 313 25.52 -3.55 -0.77
N THR A 314 24.98 -3.09 0.37
CA THR A 314 23.55 -2.85 0.53
C THR A 314 23.10 -1.70 -0.37
N SER A 315 23.89 -0.65 -0.46
CA SER A 315 23.71 0.41 -1.45
C SER A 315 23.79 -0.15 -2.89
N MET A 316 24.80 -0.96 -3.21
CA MET A 316 24.93 -1.59 -4.52
C MET A 316 23.83 -2.61 -4.84
N VAL A 317 23.32 -3.36 -3.86
CA VAL A 317 22.20 -4.30 -4.07
C VAL A 317 20.89 -3.54 -4.26
N ILE A 318 20.70 -2.44 -3.55
CA ILE A 318 19.58 -1.52 -3.78
C ILE A 318 19.68 -0.94 -5.19
N ASP A 319 20.83 -0.45 -5.58
CA ASP A 319 21.06 0.16 -6.89
C ASP A 319 20.90 -0.85 -8.04
N THR A 320 21.33 -2.10 -7.87
CA THR A 320 21.14 -3.16 -8.88
C THR A 320 19.70 -3.67 -8.98
N LEU A 321 18.94 -3.66 -7.88
CA LEU A 321 17.58 -4.18 -7.84
C LEU A 321 16.51 -3.14 -8.20
N VAL A 322 16.76 -1.88 -7.88
CA VAL A 322 15.82 -0.76 -8.09
C VAL A 322 16.23 0.10 -9.29
N GLY A 323 17.39 -0.16 -9.87
CA GLY A 323 18.04 0.76 -10.79
C GLY A 323 18.76 1.88 -10.02
N GLU A 324 19.38 2.75 -10.77
CA GLU A 324 20.08 3.91 -10.25
C GLU A 324 19.08 4.91 -9.64
N ARG A 325 19.43 5.51 -8.50
CA ARG A 325 18.67 6.59 -7.89
C ARG A 325 19.51 7.86 -7.88
N LEU A 326 18.92 8.94 -8.35
CA LEU A 326 19.59 10.24 -8.45
C LEU A 326 18.82 11.30 -7.68
N THR A 327 19.57 12.21 -7.09
CA THR A 327 19.00 13.50 -6.66
C THR A 327 18.64 14.34 -7.88
N VAL A 328 17.82 15.34 -7.70
CA VAL A 328 17.47 16.29 -8.79
C VAL A 328 18.72 17.02 -9.32
N ALA A 329 19.70 17.28 -8.47
CA ALA A 329 20.96 17.90 -8.86
C ALA A 329 21.80 16.97 -9.75
N GLU A 330 21.91 15.69 -9.41
CA GLU A 330 22.61 14.67 -10.20
C GLU A 330 21.91 14.41 -11.54
N ALA A 331 20.57 14.39 -11.57
CA ALA A 331 19.80 14.27 -12.79
C ALA A 331 20.03 15.50 -13.72
N SER A 332 20.04 16.72 -13.16
CA SER A 332 20.38 17.93 -13.91
C SER A 332 21.81 17.89 -14.44
N ALA A 333 22.77 17.43 -13.64
CA ALA A 333 24.15 17.27 -14.09
C ALA A 333 24.27 16.24 -15.23
N ARG A 334 23.51 15.15 -15.15
CA ARG A 334 23.44 14.13 -16.21
C ARG A 334 22.85 14.70 -17.51
N ILE A 335 21.81 15.52 -17.43
CA ILE A 335 21.27 16.24 -18.61
C ILE A 335 22.36 17.17 -19.18
N ALA A 336 23.02 17.93 -18.30
CA ALA A 336 24.09 18.83 -18.72
C ALA A 336 25.29 18.10 -19.37
N SER A 337 25.65 16.91 -18.90
CA SER A 337 26.74 16.11 -19.46
C SER A 337 26.43 15.55 -20.86
N SER A 338 25.16 15.51 -21.27
CA SER A 338 24.72 15.08 -22.59
C SER A 338 24.73 16.22 -23.64
N LEU A 339 25.10 17.44 -23.24
CA LEU A 339 25.20 18.58 -24.14
C LEU A 339 26.25 18.33 -25.21
N GLY A 340 26.03 18.93 -26.40
CA GLY A 340 26.80 18.66 -27.62
C GLY A 340 26.09 17.71 -28.57
N LYS A 341 25.05 16.97 -28.10
CA LYS A 341 24.15 16.14 -28.91
C LYS A 341 22.70 16.48 -28.62
N PRO A 342 21.79 16.25 -29.57
CA PRO A 342 20.36 16.30 -29.23
C PRO A 342 20.05 15.34 -28.10
N THR A 343 19.31 15.82 -27.10
CA THR A 343 19.00 15.01 -25.92
C THR A 343 17.49 14.97 -25.70
N VAL A 344 16.94 13.78 -25.57
CA VAL A 344 15.53 13.60 -25.18
C VAL A 344 15.46 13.36 -23.67
N VAL A 345 14.80 14.27 -22.97
CA VAL A 345 14.51 14.14 -21.54
C VAL A 345 13.11 13.57 -21.39
N LEU A 346 13.01 12.47 -20.67
CA LEU A 346 11.72 11.85 -20.27
C LEU A 346 11.60 11.84 -18.76
N LEU A 347 10.59 12.52 -18.24
CA LEU A 347 10.14 12.36 -16.86
C LEU A 347 8.85 11.54 -16.86
N TYR A 348 8.82 10.44 -16.11
CA TYR A 348 7.69 9.52 -16.13
C TYR A 348 7.41 8.95 -14.74
N ALA A 349 6.20 8.42 -14.55
CA ALA A 349 5.82 7.73 -13.33
C ALA A 349 5.03 6.47 -13.71
N ILE A 350 5.55 5.30 -13.37
CA ILE A 350 4.84 4.04 -13.63
C ILE A 350 3.69 3.78 -12.63
N SER A 351 3.58 4.54 -11.56
CA SER A 351 2.38 4.61 -10.72
C SER A 351 1.16 5.16 -11.47
N ASN A 352 1.40 5.99 -12.50
CA ASN A 352 0.34 6.56 -13.31
C ASN A 352 -0.12 5.58 -14.40
N TYR A 353 -1.42 5.21 -14.36
CA TYR A 353 -1.99 4.29 -15.34
C TYR A 353 -1.85 4.79 -16.78
N SER A 354 -2.13 6.06 -17.02
CA SER A 354 -2.03 6.65 -18.36
C SER A 354 -0.59 6.60 -18.90
N THR A 355 0.40 6.77 -18.05
CA THR A 355 1.81 6.58 -18.42
C THR A 355 2.08 5.13 -18.83
N ARG A 356 1.67 4.15 -18.00
CA ARG A 356 1.90 2.73 -18.32
C ARG A 356 1.24 2.29 -19.62
N ALA A 357 -0.01 2.67 -19.84
CA ALA A 357 -0.77 2.31 -21.05
C ALA A 357 -0.12 2.80 -22.35
N ARG A 358 0.59 3.93 -22.29
CA ARG A 358 1.23 4.56 -23.45
C ARG A 358 2.74 4.36 -23.53
N PHE A 359 3.33 3.68 -22.58
CA PHE A 359 4.77 3.51 -22.52
C PHE A 359 5.37 2.80 -23.74
N PRO A 360 4.72 1.80 -24.37
CA PRO A 360 5.23 1.21 -25.62
C PRO A 360 5.37 2.22 -26.76
N GLU A 361 4.46 3.19 -26.86
CA GLU A 361 4.53 4.26 -27.86
C GLU A 361 5.69 5.22 -27.58
N ILE A 362 5.89 5.55 -26.29
CA ILE A 362 7.01 6.36 -25.82
C ILE A 362 8.33 5.66 -26.15
N VAL A 363 8.46 4.37 -25.86
CA VAL A 363 9.65 3.58 -26.18
C VAL A 363 9.93 3.56 -27.67
N THR A 364 8.91 3.37 -28.50
CA THR A 364 9.05 3.41 -29.97
C THR A 364 9.56 4.76 -30.44
N PHE A 365 9.03 5.85 -29.88
CA PHE A 365 9.51 7.22 -30.18
C PHE A 365 10.97 7.40 -29.74
N LEU A 366 11.33 7.00 -28.53
CA LEU A 366 12.71 7.17 -28.02
C LEU A 366 13.73 6.38 -28.83
N ARG A 367 13.40 5.17 -29.25
CA ARG A 367 14.27 4.36 -30.14
C ARG A 367 14.50 5.04 -31.47
N ARG A 368 13.47 5.67 -32.04
CA ARG A 368 13.62 6.46 -33.27
C ARG A 368 14.57 7.65 -33.07
N CYS A 369 14.46 8.37 -31.96
CA CYS A 369 15.37 9.46 -31.66
C CYS A 369 16.81 8.96 -31.46
N GLN A 370 16.98 7.86 -30.73
CA GLN A 370 18.28 7.23 -30.48
C GLN A 370 18.95 6.76 -31.79
N SER A 371 18.19 6.15 -32.72
CA SER A 371 18.72 5.74 -34.01
C SER A 371 19.17 6.91 -34.89
N ARG A 372 18.73 8.13 -34.58
CA ARG A 372 19.15 9.39 -35.20
C ARG A 372 20.24 10.13 -34.41
N GLY A 373 20.84 9.47 -33.43
CA GLY A 373 21.97 10.00 -32.68
C GLY A 373 21.62 10.83 -31.43
N ALA A 374 20.33 10.86 -31.02
CA ALA A 374 19.95 11.54 -29.79
C ALA A 374 20.32 10.72 -28.54
N THR A 375 20.75 11.42 -27.50
CA THR A 375 20.92 10.83 -26.15
C THR A 375 19.58 10.80 -25.43
N ILE A 376 19.34 9.75 -24.66
CA ILE A 376 18.11 9.62 -23.82
C ILE A 376 18.47 9.81 -22.36
N ALA A 377 17.83 10.77 -21.72
CA ALA A 377 17.89 11.03 -20.28
C ALA A 377 16.50 10.80 -19.68
N ALA A 378 16.25 9.57 -19.22
CA ALA A 378 14.94 9.17 -18.72
C ALA A 378 14.99 8.93 -17.20
N PHE A 379 14.05 9.56 -16.48
CA PHE A 379 13.99 9.49 -15.02
C PHE A 379 12.57 9.19 -14.55
N SER A 380 12.43 8.18 -13.69
CA SER A 380 11.19 7.95 -12.98
C SER A 380 11.03 8.97 -11.84
N THR A 381 9.84 9.54 -11.76
CA THR A 381 9.43 10.46 -10.68
C THR A 381 8.54 9.77 -9.66
N ASP A 382 8.50 8.43 -9.66
CA ASP A 382 7.80 7.66 -8.66
C ASP A 382 8.48 7.85 -7.29
N GLU A 383 7.72 8.32 -6.31
CA GLU A 383 8.20 8.52 -4.95
C GLU A 383 8.06 7.25 -4.09
N ASP A 384 7.13 6.40 -4.48
CA ASP A 384 6.79 5.19 -3.76
C ASP A 384 7.75 4.05 -4.12
N THR A 385 8.42 3.49 -3.11
CA THR A 385 9.41 2.43 -3.27
C THR A 385 8.87 1.21 -4.01
N HIS A 386 7.57 0.90 -3.88
CA HIS A 386 6.95 -0.19 -4.63
C HIS A 386 7.10 0.01 -6.15
N TRP A 387 6.79 1.22 -6.64
CA TRP A 387 6.89 1.52 -8.06
C TRP A 387 8.35 1.62 -8.52
N ILE A 388 9.23 2.17 -7.68
CA ILE A 388 10.67 2.23 -7.94
C ILE A 388 11.23 0.82 -8.07
N MET A 389 10.85 -0.11 -7.20
CA MET A 389 11.28 -1.51 -7.27
C MET A 389 10.67 -2.27 -8.46
N ALA A 390 9.47 -1.91 -8.90
CA ALA A 390 8.84 -2.48 -10.08
C ALA A 390 9.46 -1.99 -11.40
N LEU A 391 10.18 -0.85 -11.36
CA LEU A 391 10.69 -0.14 -12.53
C LEU A 391 11.58 -1.00 -13.43
N PRO A 392 12.59 -1.73 -12.96
CA PRO A 392 13.45 -2.55 -13.83
C PRO A 392 12.65 -3.59 -14.62
N ARG A 393 11.73 -4.29 -13.95
CA ARG A 393 10.88 -5.30 -14.57
C ARG A 393 9.89 -4.68 -15.58
N PHE A 394 9.33 -3.53 -15.23
CA PHE A 394 8.45 -2.79 -16.15
C PHE A 394 9.18 -2.39 -17.41
N LEU A 395 10.36 -1.77 -17.29
CA LEU A 395 11.17 -1.34 -18.44
C LEU A 395 11.66 -2.52 -19.28
N GLN A 396 12.01 -3.63 -18.65
CA GLN A 396 12.34 -4.87 -19.36
C GLN A 396 11.14 -5.41 -20.14
N GLY A 397 9.94 -5.38 -19.55
CA GLY A 397 8.70 -5.88 -20.19
C GLY A 397 8.27 -5.06 -21.41
N VAL A 398 8.67 -3.80 -21.50
CA VAL A 398 8.44 -2.92 -22.67
C VAL A 398 9.68 -2.78 -23.55
N ASP A 399 10.72 -3.54 -23.29
CA ASP A 399 12.00 -3.52 -24.02
C ASP A 399 12.56 -2.08 -24.15
N SER A 400 12.71 -1.41 -23.01
CA SER A 400 13.13 -0.01 -22.93
C SER A 400 14.58 0.20 -23.44
N PRO A 401 14.85 1.26 -24.20
CA PRO A 401 16.20 1.60 -24.68
C PRO A 401 17.06 2.32 -23.63
N PHE A 402 16.58 2.48 -22.41
CA PHE A 402 17.29 3.16 -21.33
C PHE A 402 17.18 2.37 -20.03
N PRO A 403 18.18 2.50 -19.12
CA PRO A 403 18.19 1.82 -17.85
C PRO A 403 17.14 2.38 -16.88
N PRO A 404 16.75 1.63 -15.85
CA PRO A 404 15.91 2.13 -14.77
C PRO A 404 16.68 3.14 -13.92
N VAL A 405 16.24 4.40 -13.96
CA VAL A 405 16.76 5.48 -13.14
C VAL A 405 15.58 6.17 -12.45
N ALA A 406 15.59 6.22 -11.14
CA ALA A 406 14.56 6.88 -10.34
C ALA A 406 15.13 8.13 -9.64
N LEU A 407 14.30 9.12 -9.43
CA LEU A 407 14.67 10.29 -8.64
C LEU A 407 14.38 10.04 -7.16
N TYR A 408 15.26 10.55 -6.29
CA TYR A 408 14.94 10.66 -4.88
C TYR A 408 13.80 11.67 -4.69
N ARG A 409 13.01 11.43 -3.65
CA ARG A 409 12.00 12.39 -3.23
C ARG A 409 12.66 13.75 -2.99
N SER A 410 12.17 14.76 -3.68
CA SER A 410 12.70 16.11 -3.60
C SER A 410 11.73 17.04 -2.88
N ALA A 411 12.24 18.14 -2.34
CA ALA A 411 11.39 19.19 -1.78
C ALA A 411 10.41 19.71 -2.85
N PRO A 412 9.18 20.09 -2.48
CA PRO A 412 8.19 20.59 -3.41
C PRO A 412 8.75 21.68 -4.33
N GLY A 413 8.55 21.53 -5.63
CA GLY A 413 9.02 22.47 -6.65
C GLY A 413 10.52 22.41 -7.01
N GLN A 414 11.33 21.60 -6.35
CA GLN A 414 12.76 21.48 -6.68
C GLN A 414 12.96 20.90 -8.08
N LEU A 415 12.27 19.83 -8.44
CA LEU A 415 12.32 19.26 -9.77
C LEU A 415 11.82 20.26 -10.83
N THR A 416 10.71 20.95 -10.56
CA THR A 416 10.18 21.99 -11.44
C THR A 416 11.20 23.11 -11.69
N ARG A 417 11.89 23.59 -10.65
CA ARG A 417 12.94 24.61 -10.78
C ARG A 417 14.11 24.10 -11.62
N ALA A 418 14.57 22.88 -11.37
CA ALA A 418 15.66 22.28 -12.13
C ALA A 418 15.32 22.14 -13.62
N MET A 419 14.11 21.71 -13.94
CA MET A 419 13.65 21.56 -15.33
C MET A 419 13.48 22.92 -16.03
N ARG A 420 13.10 23.97 -15.32
CA ARG A 420 13.04 25.36 -15.87
C ARG A 420 14.41 25.89 -16.30
N VAL A 421 15.49 25.53 -15.62
CA VAL A 421 16.84 25.93 -16.00
C VAL A 421 17.17 25.43 -17.42
N HIS A 422 16.64 24.27 -17.80
CA HIS A 422 16.79 23.71 -19.14
C HIS A 422 15.68 24.16 -20.13
N GLY A 423 14.80 25.07 -19.72
CA GLY A 423 13.66 25.51 -20.52
C GLY A 423 12.59 24.44 -20.79
N ILE A 424 12.61 23.35 -20.03
CA ILE A 424 11.72 22.19 -20.23
C ILE A 424 10.30 22.48 -19.75
N LEU A 425 10.14 23.32 -18.73
CA LEU A 425 8.83 23.64 -18.13
C LEU A 425 8.56 25.14 -18.18
N ALA A 426 7.41 25.49 -18.73
CA ALA A 426 6.91 26.87 -18.73
C ALA A 426 5.97 27.16 -17.53
N GLY A 427 5.28 26.13 -17.00
CA GLY A 427 4.28 26.25 -15.93
C GLY A 427 4.72 25.77 -14.56
N GLU A 428 3.90 26.03 -13.53
CA GLU A 428 4.15 25.57 -12.16
C GLU A 428 3.65 24.14 -11.90
N ARG A 429 2.74 23.66 -12.73
CA ARG A 429 2.09 22.35 -12.57
C ARG A 429 2.31 21.53 -13.85
N TRP A 430 2.94 20.40 -13.70
CA TRP A 430 3.09 19.42 -14.75
C TRP A 430 2.70 18.02 -14.22
N ARG A 431 2.42 17.10 -15.13
CA ARG A 431 2.12 15.69 -14.79
C ARG A 431 2.92 14.76 -15.70
N PRO A 432 3.42 13.64 -15.17
CA PRO A 432 4.06 12.63 -15.98
C PRO A 432 3.03 11.97 -16.96
N PRO A 433 3.46 11.54 -18.15
CA PRO A 433 4.80 11.70 -18.70
C PRO A 433 5.05 13.10 -19.28
N LEU A 434 6.28 13.58 -19.10
CA LEU A 434 6.81 14.79 -19.75
C LEU A 434 7.95 14.37 -20.68
N ILE A 435 7.89 14.77 -21.92
CA ILE A 435 8.95 14.56 -22.92
C ILE A 435 9.42 15.92 -23.41
N ALA A 436 10.73 16.16 -23.39
CA ALA A 436 11.34 17.34 -23.96
C ALA A 436 12.51 16.95 -24.84
N VAL A 437 12.70 17.66 -25.94
CA VAL A 437 13.89 17.54 -26.80
C VAL A 437 14.73 18.79 -26.62
N LEU A 438 15.99 18.59 -26.27
CA LEU A 438 16.98 19.64 -26.13
C LEU A 438 17.89 19.64 -27.37
N ASP A 439 18.25 20.82 -27.84
CA ASP A 439 19.32 20.98 -28.83
C ASP A 439 20.70 20.68 -28.22
N GLY A 440 21.75 20.66 -29.02
CA GLY A 440 23.12 20.46 -28.56
C GLY A 440 23.62 21.54 -27.59
N LYS A 441 22.90 22.65 -27.42
CA LYS A 441 23.19 23.71 -26.44
C LYS A 441 22.37 23.58 -25.17
N GLY A 442 21.55 22.52 -25.04
CA GLY A 442 20.72 22.26 -23.87
C GLY A 442 19.43 23.09 -23.77
N ARG A 443 18.99 23.74 -24.87
CA ARG A 443 17.75 24.50 -24.91
C ARG A 443 16.62 23.60 -25.40
N ALA A 444 15.48 23.64 -24.75
CA ALA A 444 14.31 22.92 -25.17
C ALA A 444 13.79 23.46 -26.52
N VAL A 445 13.80 22.62 -27.54
CA VAL A 445 13.29 22.91 -28.87
C VAL A 445 11.91 22.36 -29.15
N ALA A 446 11.53 21.36 -28.38
CA ALA A 446 10.18 20.83 -28.35
C ALA A 446 9.89 20.20 -26.98
N HIS A 447 8.66 20.29 -26.50
CA HIS A 447 8.20 19.57 -25.34
C HIS A 447 6.74 19.17 -25.49
N ALA A 448 6.36 18.09 -24.79
CA ALA A 448 4.99 17.63 -24.66
C ALA A 448 4.70 17.38 -23.19
N GLU A 449 3.82 18.18 -22.63
CA GLU A 449 3.26 18.00 -21.29
C GLU A 449 1.93 17.25 -21.42
N SER A 450 1.80 16.20 -20.62
CA SER A 450 0.53 15.47 -20.53
C SER A 450 -0.14 15.13 -21.87
N ILE A 451 0.28 14.06 -22.47
CA ILE A 451 -0.30 13.43 -23.68
C ILE A 451 -1.82 13.08 -23.51
N VAL A 452 -2.42 13.41 -22.37
CA VAL A 452 -3.75 12.97 -21.95
C VAL A 452 -4.89 13.74 -22.60
N ARG A 453 -4.69 14.98 -23.07
CA ARG A 453 -5.79 15.83 -23.56
C ARG A 453 -6.11 15.72 -25.05
N GLU A 454 -5.15 15.38 -25.89
CA GLU A 454 -5.31 15.51 -27.35
C GLU A 454 -5.11 14.19 -28.15
N GLY A 455 -4.96 13.06 -27.48
CA GLY A 455 -4.61 11.78 -28.13
C GLY A 455 -3.10 11.62 -28.37
N PRO A 456 -2.62 10.36 -28.47
CA PRO A 456 -1.19 10.04 -28.44
C PRO A 456 -0.38 10.53 -29.65
N THR A 457 -1.04 10.76 -30.78
CA THR A 457 -0.39 10.97 -32.06
C THR A 457 0.06 12.42 -32.29
N LEU A 458 -0.60 13.41 -31.73
CA LEU A 458 -0.32 14.83 -32.02
C LEU A 458 0.85 15.38 -31.19
N ALA A 459 0.97 15.04 -29.91
CA ALA A 459 2.06 15.53 -29.08
C ALA A 459 3.41 14.88 -29.44
N LEU A 460 3.43 13.56 -29.62
CA LEU A 460 4.62 12.84 -30.09
C LEU A 460 5.00 13.23 -31.54
N GLY A 461 4.03 13.54 -32.38
CA GLY A 461 4.26 13.99 -33.75
C GLY A 461 4.97 15.33 -33.85
N ALA A 462 4.68 16.29 -33.00
CA ALA A 462 5.40 17.58 -32.93
C ALA A 462 6.85 17.38 -32.46
N VAL A 463 7.05 16.53 -31.41
CA VAL A 463 8.37 16.21 -30.89
C VAL A 463 9.14 15.27 -31.81
N ALA A 464 8.48 14.38 -32.56
CA ALA A 464 9.10 13.43 -33.48
C ALA A 464 9.74 14.10 -34.72
N ARG A 465 9.29 15.28 -35.07
CA ARG A 465 9.92 16.06 -36.16
C ARG A 465 11.25 16.70 -35.75
N THR A 466 11.49 16.81 -34.47
CA THR A 466 12.67 17.47 -33.89
C THR A 466 13.80 16.46 -33.59
N CYS A 467 13.49 15.18 -33.43
CA CYS A 467 14.47 14.09 -33.48
C CYS A 467 14.74 13.65 -34.93
#